data_be671df3be04c95aea4d85bea47b5038
#
_entry.id   be671df3be04c95aea4d85bea47b5038
#
_cell.length_a   1.000
_cell.length_b   1.000
_cell.length_c   1.000
_cell.angle_alpha   90.00
_cell.angle_beta   90.00
_cell.angle_gamma   90.00
#
_symmetry.space_group_name_H-M   'P 1'
#
loop_
_entity.id
_entity.type
_entity.pdbx_description
1 polymer ?
#
loop_
_entity_poly.entity_id
_entity_poly.type
_entity_poly.pdbx_seq_one_letter_code
_entity_poly.pdbx_strand_id
1 'polypeptide(L)'
;MLLTLAAFSCAGAIDKPASVSQFTPDVEEIRSICSLATTELDYNNVAKSKKTYWFFKKREKKLWIEHKGVVKVGIDVNKLEIVPEDDSWHITIPKAEILSVSCDPDSFNQASFTMSNSSLRKFSAYEQNKAMSEAVNNMKFDADSNNEILHDAQLKAKKIIENYFSQLNKKTNNEVHIKWDLQ
;
A
#
# COMPACT_ATOMS: atom_id res chain seq x y z
N MET A 1 -47.65 -49.86 -59.95
CA MET A 1 -47.38 -48.40 -59.87
C MET A 1 -47.32 -48.00 -58.41
N LEU A 2 -46.10 -48.03 -57.85
CA LEU A 2 -45.87 -47.76 -56.42
C LEU A 2 -45.42 -46.32 -56.28
N LEU A 3 -46.18 -45.52 -55.50
CA LEU A 3 -45.86 -44.15 -55.16
C LEU A 3 -45.06 -44.16 -53.85
N THR A 4 -43.80 -43.77 -53.89
CA THR A 4 -42.99 -43.61 -52.70
C THR A 4 -43.08 -42.17 -52.24
N LEU A 5 -43.63 -41.93 -51.04
CA LEU A 5 -43.69 -40.68 -50.38
C LEU A 5 -42.35 -40.42 -49.64
N ALA A 6 -41.58 -39.43 -50.11
CA ALA A 6 -40.38 -38.99 -49.41
C ALA A 6 -40.75 -37.94 -48.35
N ALA A 7 -40.60 -38.31 -47.07
CA ALA A 7 -40.73 -37.37 -45.95
C ALA A 7 -39.43 -36.56 -45.77
N PHE A 8 -39.53 -35.27 -46.05
CA PHE A 8 -38.43 -34.33 -45.81
C PHE A 8 -38.43 -33.89 -44.35
N SER A 9 -37.52 -34.48 -43.57
CA SER A 9 -37.32 -34.08 -42.17
C SER A 9 -36.44 -32.85 -42.12
N CYS A 10 -37.04 -31.68 -41.86
CA CYS A 10 -36.28 -30.47 -41.49
C CYS A 10 -35.78 -30.60 -40.04
N ALA A 11 -34.52 -31.00 -39.86
CA ALA A 11 -33.85 -30.89 -38.59
C ALA A 11 -33.50 -29.42 -38.39
N GLY A 12 -34.32 -28.71 -37.56
CA GLY A 12 -33.98 -27.38 -37.07
C GLY A 12 -32.70 -27.45 -36.24
N ALA A 13 -31.64 -26.86 -36.73
CA ALA A 13 -30.47 -26.60 -35.89
C ALA A 13 -30.90 -25.69 -34.75
N ILE A 14 -30.90 -26.22 -33.52
CA ILE A 14 -31.03 -25.43 -32.31
C ILE A 14 -29.66 -24.72 -32.20
N ASP A 15 -29.65 -23.44 -32.57
CA ASP A 15 -28.53 -22.55 -32.23
C ASP A 15 -28.33 -22.60 -30.71
N LYS A 16 -27.23 -23.22 -30.29
CA LYS A 16 -26.75 -23.08 -28.93
C LYS A 16 -26.55 -21.59 -28.69
N PRO A 17 -27.14 -21.03 -27.62
CA PRO A 17 -26.82 -19.64 -27.28
C PRO A 17 -25.30 -19.57 -27.14
N ALA A 18 -24.71 -18.60 -27.84
CA ALA A 18 -23.29 -18.29 -27.71
C ALA A 18 -22.96 -18.19 -26.23
N SER A 19 -22.02 -19.01 -25.76
CA SER A 19 -21.56 -18.95 -24.39
C SER A 19 -21.13 -17.51 -24.13
N VAL A 20 -21.91 -16.82 -23.29
CA VAL A 20 -21.50 -15.54 -22.72
C VAL A 20 -20.14 -15.85 -22.11
N SER A 21 -19.09 -15.31 -22.68
CA SER A 21 -17.76 -15.43 -22.12
C SER A 21 -17.86 -14.82 -20.72
N GLN A 22 -17.89 -15.68 -19.69
CA GLN A 22 -17.79 -15.23 -18.31
C GLN A 22 -16.43 -14.56 -18.19
N PHE A 23 -16.44 -13.24 -18.30
CA PHE A 23 -15.22 -12.46 -18.10
C PHE A 23 -14.90 -12.53 -16.62
N THR A 24 -13.82 -13.24 -16.30
CA THR A 24 -13.30 -13.35 -14.95
C THR A 24 -12.40 -12.15 -14.64
N PRO A 25 -12.56 -11.51 -13.49
CA PRO A 25 -11.62 -10.47 -13.05
C PRO A 25 -10.18 -10.98 -13.03
N ASP A 26 -9.27 -10.18 -13.55
CA ASP A 26 -7.85 -10.50 -13.49
C ASP A 26 -7.29 -10.09 -12.11
N VAL A 27 -7.01 -11.09 -11.27
CA VAL A 27 -6.51 -10.89 -9.91
C VAL A 27 -5.14 -10.21 -9.91
N GLU A 28 -4.29 -10.52 -10.88
CA GLU A 28 -2.95 -9.89 -10.96
C GLU A 28 -3.05 -8.43 -11.41
N GLU A 29 -3.99 -8.11 -12.28
CA GLU A 29 -4.28 -6.72 -12.64
C GLU A 29 -4.77 -5.95 -11.42
N ILE A 30 -5.70 -6.51 -10.63
CA ILE A 30 -6.21 -5.88 -9.40
C ILE A 30 -5.06 -5.66 -8.40
N ARG A 31 -4.19 -6.64 -8.17
CA ARG A 31 -3.02 -6.48 -7.31
C ARG A 31 -2.07 -5.39 -7.81
N SER A 32 -1.83 -5.36 -9.10
CA SER A 32 -0.97 -4.34 -9.73
C SER A 32 -1.50 -2.93 -9.52
N ILE A 33 -2.80 -2.69 -9.75
CA ILE A 33 -3.42 -1.38 -9.51
C ILE A 33 -3.46 -1.03 -8.01
N CYS A 34 -3.71 -2.00 -7.13
CA CYS A 34 -3.69 -1.77 -5.68
C CYS A 34 -2.29 -1.43 -5.16
N SER A 35 -1.23 -1.94 -5.78
CA SER A 35 0.15 -1.58 -5.41
C SER A 35 0.46 -0.08 -5.61
N LEU A 36 -0.29 0.59 -6.48
CA LEU A 36 -0.21 2.04 -6.71
C LEU A 36 -1.04 2.84 -5.69
N ALA A 37 -1.89 2.17 -4.90
CA ALA A 37 -2.76 2.78 -3.89
C ALA A 37 -2.01 3.12 -2.61
N THR A 38 -0.90 3.84 -2.72
CA THR A 38 -0.14 4.27 -1.54
C THR A 38 -0.53 5.66 -1.09
N THR A 39 -0.42 5.89 0.21
CA THR A 39 -0.48 7.23 0.82
C THR A 39 0.94 7.61 1.24
N GLU A 40 1.39 8.77 0.82
CA GLU A 40 2.71 9.29 1.17
C GLU A 40 2.56 10.32 2.29
N LEU A 41 3.40 10.19 3.31
CA LEU A 41 3.47 11.10 4.45
C LEU A 41 4.82 11.80 4.42
N ASP A 42 4.80 13.10 4.23
CA ASP A 42 5.99 13.93 4.28
C ASP A 42 6.32 14.29 5.72
N TYR A 43 7.54 13.95 6.13
CA TYR A 43 8.08 14.29 7.45
C TYR A 43 9.12 15.39 7.33
N ASN A 44 8.94 16.42 8.14
CA ASN A 44 9.95 17.46 8.39
C ASN A 44 10.07 17.64 9.90
N ASN A 45 10.98 16.91 10.51
CA ASN A 45 11.06 16.80 11.96
C ASN A 45 12.50 16.95 12.46
N VAL A 46 12.63 17.04 13.79
CA VAL A 46 13.92 17.15 14.48
C VAL A 46 14.15 15.92 15.35
N ALA A 47 15.09 15.07 14.96
CA ALA A 47 15.55 13.99 15.82
C ALA A 47 16.49 14.52 16.91
N LYS A 48 16.32 14.03 18.13
CA LYS A 48 17.12 14.41 19.31
C LYS A 48 17.89 13.21 19.82
N SER A 49 19.21 13.28 19.76
CA SER A 49 20.06 12.27 20.40
C SER A 49 20.80 12.85 21.61
N LYS A 50 20.83 12.14 22.72
CA LYS A 50 21.41 12.56 23.99
C LYS A 50 22.50 11.59 24.40
N LYS A 51 23.70 12.11 24.72
CA LYS A 51 24.80 11.32 25.29
C LYS A 51 25.24 11.92 26.62
N THR A 52 25.24 11.10 27.67
CA THR A 52 25.67 11.49 29.01
C THR A 52 27.05 10.89 29.28
N TYR A 53 28.00 11.74 29.69
CA TYR A 53 29.34 11.30 30.09
C TYR A 53 29.43 11.32 31.62
N TRP A 54 29.72 10.16 32.23
CA TRP A 54 29.68 9.98 33.69
C TRP A 54 30.97 10.38 34.41
N PHE A 55 32.11 10.46 33.71
CA PHE A 55 33.41 10.48 34.40
C PHE A 55 33.87 11.83 34.97
N PHE A 56 33.38 12.98 34.46
CA PHE A 56 33.71 14.32 35.02
C PHE A 56 32.54 15.27 34.82
N LYS A 57 31.86 15.64 35.95
CA LYS A 57 30.74 16.59 35.94
C LYS A 57 29.75 16.37 34.79
N LYS A 58 28.72 15.60 35.05
CA LYS A 58 27.48 15.40 34.28
C LYS A 58 27.35 16.32 33.04
N ARG A 59 28.22 16.15 32.04
CA ARG A 59 28.15 16.91 30.80
C ARG A 59 27.27 16.13 29.84
N GLU A 60 26.17 16.76 29.46
CA GLU A 60 25.25 16.22 28.46
C GLU A 60 25.61 16.81 27.09
N LYS A 61 25.82 15.97 26.12
CA LYS A 61 25.93 16.37 24.73
C LYS A 61 24.59 16.06 24.06
N LYS A 62 23.89 17.10 23.61
CA LYS A 62 22.62 16.96 22.88
C LYS A 62 22.88 17.25 21.41
N LEU A 63 22.39 16.34 20.59
CA LEU A 63 22.43 16.44 19.14
C LEU A 63 21.00 16.59 18.65
N TRP A 64 20.72 17.63 17.91
CA TRP A 64 19.49 17.79 17.14
C TRP A 64 19.82 17.66 15.68
N ILE A 65 19.01 16.90 14.96
CA ILE A 65 19.14 16.72 13.53
C ILE A 65 17.81 17.06 12.91
N GLU A 66 17.76 18.11 12.11
CA GLU A 66 16.65 18.33 11.20
C GLU A 66 16.75 17.32 10.06
N HIS A 67 15.65 16.62 9.80
CA HIS A 67 15.60 15.64 8.72
C HIS A 67 14.26 15.71 8.01
N LYS A 68 14.32 15.43 6.72
CA LYS A 68 13.14 15.22 5.87
C LYS A 68 13.08 13.78 5.45
N GLY A 69 11.86 13.29 5.26
CA GLY A 69 11.67 11.94 4.79
C GLY A 69 10.24 11.71 4.34
N VAL A 70 10.03 10.58 3.69
CA VAL A 70 8.73 10.14 3.20
C VAL A 70 8.46 8.75 3.73
N VAL A 71 7.28 8.54 4.31
CA VAL A 71 6.76 7.23 4.68
C VAL A 71 5.62 6.89 3.73
N LYS A 72 5.73 5.75 3.06
CA LYS A 72 4.66 5.21 2.22
C LYS A 72 3.86 4.19 3.00
N VAL A 73 2.55 4.39 3.01
CA VAL A 73 1.58 3.55 3.68
C VAL A 73 0.61 2.98 2.66
N GLY A 74 0.25 1.72 2.79
CA GLY A 74 -0.68 1.04 1.89
C GLY A 74 -0.95 -0.39 2.33
N ILE A 75 -1.68 -1.16 1.52
CA ILE A 75 -1.90 -2.58 1.77
C ILE A 75 -0.79 -3.43 1.16
N ASP A 76 -0.46 -4.54 1.81
CA ASP A 76 0.35 -5.58 1.19
C ASP A 76 -0.52 -6.37 0.20
N VAL A 77 -0.31 -6.14 -1.09
CA VAL A 77 -1.09 -6.77 -2.16
C VAL A 77 -0.95 -8.30 -2.22
N ASN A 78 0.10 -8.87 -1.61
CA ASN A 78 0.27 -10.31 -1.50
C ASN A 78 -0.69 -10.93 -0.49
N LYS A 79 -1.18 -10.13 0.47
CA LYS A 79 -2.18 -10.53 1.48
C LYS A 79 -3.61 -10.24 1.01
N LEU A 80 -3.80 -9.60 -0.15
CA LEU A 80 -5.11 -9.33 -0.73
C LEU A 80 -5.69 -10.64 -1.25
N GLU A 81 -6.84 -11.05 -0.70
CA GLU A 81 -7.55 -12.24 -1.13
C GLU A 81 -8.74 -11.86 -2.00
N ILE A 82 -8.87 -12.55 -3.14
CA ILE A 82 -9.94 -12.35 -4.12
C ILE A 82 -10.43 -13.71 -4.53
N VAL A 83 -11.58 -14.11 -4.02
CA VAL A 83 -12.13 -15.46 -4.18
C VAL A 83 -13.51 -15.41 -4.83
N PRO A 84 -13.77 -16.20 -5.89
CA PRO A 84 -15.11 -16.31 -6.46
C PRO A 84 -16.03 -17.09 -5.51
N GLU A 85 -17.26 -16.61 -5.33
CA GLU A 85 -18.33 -17.25 -4.58
C GLU A 85 -19.63 -17.20 -5.40
N ASP A 86 -20.12 -18.33 -5.89
CA ASP A 86 -21.38 -18.45 -6.66
C ASP A 86 -21.56 -17.29 -7.66
N ASP A 87 -22.42 -16.30 -7.34
CA ASP A 87 -22.73 -15.13 -8.16
C ASP A 87 -21.99 -13.84 -7.69
N SER A 88 -20.98 -13.97 -6.81
CA SER A 88 -20.28 -12.84 -6.21
C SER A 88 -18.78 -13.09 -6.11
N TRP A 89 -18.04 -12.03 -5.81
CA TRP A 89 -16.63 -12.11 -5.47
C TRP A 89 -16.44 -11.68 -4.02
N HIS A 90 -15.77 -12.53 -3.25
CA HIS A 90 -15.37 -12.20 -1.88
C HIS A 90 -13.98 -11.62 -1.90
N ILE A 91 -13.85 -10.38 -1.40
CA ILE A 91 -12.58 -9.65 -1.39
C ILE A 91 -12.23 -9.28 0.05
N THR A 92 -11.14 -9.85 0.54
CA THR A 92 -10.57 -9.55 1.86
C THR A 92 -9.41 -8.57 1.69
N ILE A 93 -9.58 -7.36 2.20
CA ILE A 93 -8.54 -6.32 2.18
C ILE A 93 -7.78 -6.36 3.50
N PRO A 94 -6.46 -6.62 3.48
CA PRO A 94 -5.65 -6.63 4.68
C PRO A 94 -5.54 -5.23 5.29
N LYS A 95 -5.16 -5.14 6.57
CA LYS A 95 -4.79 -3.88 7.18
C LYS A 95 -3.69 -3.20 6.41
N ALA A 96 -3.79 -1.88 6.30
CA ALA A 96 -2.69 -1.10 5.75
C ALA A 96 -1.50 -1.11 6.72
N GLU A 97 -0.31 -1.08 6.14
CA GLU A 97 0.95 -1.11 6.85
C GLU A 97 1.96 -0.15 6.20
N ILE A 98 3.08 0.05 6.86
CA ILE A 98 4.18 0.85 6.30
C ILE A 98 4.89 0.04 5.23
N LEU A 99 4.82 0.48 4.00
CA LEU A 99 5.46 -0.16 2.85
C LEU A 99 6.93 0.24 2.68
N SER A 100 7.25 1.52 2.95
CA SER A 100 8.62 2.00 2.91
C SER A 100 8.81 3.27 3.74
N VAL A 101 10.04 3.46 4.21
CA VAL A 101 10.50 4.70 4.86
C VAL A 101 11.78 5.14 4.15
N SER A 102 11.79 6.35 3.65
CA SER A 102 12.94 6.96 3.01
C SER A 102 13.26 8.31 3.65
N CYS A 103 14.53 8.54 3.94
CA CYS A 103 15.03 9.85 4.35
C CYS A 103 15.65 10.54 3.15
N ASP A 104 15.46 11.85 3.06
CA ASP A 104 16.15 12.69 2.10
C ASP A 104 17.64 12.81 2.51
N PRO A 105 18.58 12.25 1.72
CA PRO A 105 20.00 12.31 2.05
C PRO A 105 20.52 13.74 2.17
N ASP A 106 19.96 14.67 1.40
CA ASP A 106 20.39 16.08 1.37
C ASP A 106 19.93 16.82 2.64
N SER A 107 18.93 16.28 3.36
CA SER A 107 18.48 16.84 4.64
C SER A 107 19.51 16.62 5.77
N PHE A 108 20.44 15.67 5.63
CA PHE A 108 21.47 15.36 6.62
C PHE A 108 22.81 16.07 6.36
N ASN A 109 22.75 17.29 5.90
CA ASN A 109 23.97 18.09 5.74
C ASN A 109 24.50 18.61 7.10
N GLN A 110 25.73 19.14 7.12
CA GLN A 110 26.40 19.58 8.35
C GLN A 110 25.68 20.74 9.07
N ALA A 111 24.85 21.50 8.36
CA ALA A 111 24.04 22.58 8.92
C ALA A 111 22.80 22.09 9.68
N SER A 112 22.35 20.86 9.38
CA SER A 112 21.22 20.21 10.03
C SER A 112 21.54 19.72 11.46
N PHE A 113 22.82 19.76 11.86
CA PHE A 113 23.27 19.29 13.17
C PHE A 113 23.50 20.47 14.12
N THR A 114 22.62 20.65 15.09
CA THR A 114 22.74 21.69 16.12
C THR A 114 23.22 21.10 17.44
N MET A 115 24.21 21.72 18.07
CA MET A 115 24.75 21.31 19.35
C MET A 115 24.34 22.25 20.50
N SER A 116 23.95 21.69 21.63
CA SER A 116 23.89 22.41 22.91
C SER A 116 25.19 22.18 23.67
N ASN A 117 25.84 23.26 24.01
CA ASN A 117 27.09 23.39 24.77
C ASN A 117 28.41 23.20 24.00
N SER A 118 29.17 24.24 24.00
CA SER A 118 30.57 24.53 23.64
C SER A 118 31.59 23.39 23.75
N SER A 119 31.32 22.26 23.14
CA SER A 119 32.31 21.23 22.95
C SER A 119 32.87 21.37 21.54
N LEU A 120 34.12 21.75 21.42
CA LEU A 120 34.91 21.88 20.18
C LEU A 120 35.07 20.54 19.41
N ARG A 121 34.42 19.47 19.84
CA ARG A 121 34.48 18.18 19.19
C ARG A 121 33.36 18.01 18.16
N LYS A 122 33.75 17.80 16.93
CA LYS A 122 32.87 17.37 15.84
C LYS A 122 32.20 16.04 16.21
N PHE A 123 30.98 15.81 15.70
CA PHE A 123 30.33 14.48 15.81
C PHE A 123 31.09 13.46 14.98
N SER A 124 31.24 12.27 15.55
CA SER A 124 31.76 11.14 14.79
C SER A 124 30.69 10.64 13.79
N ALA A 125 31.14 10.01 12.70
CA ALA A 125 30.23 9.36 11.74
C ALA A 125 29.29 8.34 12.42
N TYR A 126 29.76 7.66 13.46
CA TYR A 126 28.91 6.76 14.25
C TYR A 126 27.75 7.49 14.94
N GLU A 127 28.00 8.66 15.54
CA GLU A 127 26.98 9.46 16.22
C GLU A 127 25.96 10.01 15.20
N GLN A 128 26.41 10.38 14.01
CA GLN A 128 25.54 10.82 12.91
C GLN A 128 24.66 9.68 12.41
N ASN A 129 25.24 8.50 12.11
CA ASN A 129 24.50 7.35 11.65
C ASN A 129 23.47 6.85 12.68
N LYS A 130 23.82 6.91 13.97
CA LYS A 130 22.89 6.58 15.04
C LYS A 130 21.69 7.53 15.05
N ALA A 131 21.93 8.83 14.94
CA ALA A 131 20.85 9.81 14.93
C ALA A 131 19.97 9.73 13.68
N MET A 132 20.54 9.38 12.52
CA MET A 132 19.77 9.06 11.30
C MET A 132 18.89 7.83 11.50
N SER A 133 19.42 6.77 12.11
CA SER A 133 18.63 5.58 12.44
C SER A 133 17.49 5.89 13.42
N GLU A 134 17.73 6.73 14.42
CA GLU A 134 16.70 7.20 15.35
C GLU A 134 15.62 8.02 14.60
N ALA A 135 16.00 8.85 13.64
CA ALA A 135 15.07 9.61 12.80
C ALA A 135 14.12 8.69 11.99
N VAL A 136 14.69 7.69 11.31
CA VAL A 136 13.93 6.68 10.55
C VAL A 136 12.96 5.92 11.45
N ASN A 137 13.44 5.48 12.62
CA ASN A 137 12.61 4.75 13.58
C ASN A 137 11.45 5.60 14.12
N ASN A 138 11.69 6.89 14.36
CA ASN A 138 10.64 7.81 14.81
C ASN A 138 9.58 8.00 13.74
N MET A 139 9.97 8.23 12.48
CA MET A 139 9.02 8.35 11.37
C MET A 139 8.18 7.08 11.22
N LYS A 140 8.82 5.91 11.32
CA LYS A 140 8.13 4.64 11.27
C LYS A 140 7.13 4.51 12.43
N PHE A 141 7.54 4.80 13.65
CA PHE A 141 6.69 4.71 14.83
C PHE A 141 5.50 5.67 14.74
N ASP A 142 5.73 6.92 14.32
CA ASP A 142 4.68 7.92 14.19
C ASP A 142 3.63 7.50 13.14
N ALA A 143 4.09 6.98 11.99
CA ALA A 143 3.20 6.50 10.94
C ALA A 143 2.42 5.24 11.37
N ASP A 144 3.07 4.28 12.04
CA ASP A 144 2.45 3.04 12.52
C ASP A 144 1.41 3.29 13.62
N SER A 145 1.60 4.35 14.39
CA SER A 145 0.69 4.78 15.45
C SER A 145 -0.51 5.58 14.93
N ASN A 146 -0.50 5.98 13.66
CA ASN A 146 -1.54 6.80 13.08
C ASN A 146 -2.64 5.94 12.43
N ASN A 147 -3.57 5.48 13.25
CA ASN A 147 -4.67 4.62 12.81
C ASN A 147 -5.56 5.24 11.73
N GLU A 148 -5.72 6.57 11.71
CA GLU A 148 -6.52 7.27 10.72
C GLU A 148 -5.90 7.13 9.32
N ILE A 149 -4.61 7.37 9.20
CA ILE A 149 -3.89 7.26 7.92
C ILE A 149 -3.85 5.82 7.42
N LEU A 150 -3.66 4.85 8.33
CA LEU A 150 -3.69 3.43 7.99
C LEU A 150 -5.08 3.03 7.48
N HIS A 151 -6.14 3.48 8.15
CA HIS A 151 -7.51 3.22 7.71
C HIS A 151 -7.82 3.88 6.36
N ASP A 152 -7.43 5.12 6.16
CA ASP A 152 -7.61 5.84 4.89
C ASP A 152 -6.88 5.15 3.73
N ALA A 153 -5.68 4.65 3.96
CA ALA A 153 -4.93 3.88 2.96
C ALA A 153 -5.66 2.58 2.58
N GLN A 154 -6.25 1.88 3.56
CA GLN A 154 -7.07 0.69 3.32
C GLN A 154 -8.34 1.02 2.52
N LEU A 155 -9.05 2.09 2.88
CA LEU A 155 -10.23 2.54 2.14
C LEU A 155 -9.90 2.99 0.71
N LYS A 156 -8.73 3.58 0.50
CA LYS A 156 -8.23 3.95 -0.82
C LYS A 156 -8.03 2.72 -1.72
N ALA A 157 -7.44 1.66 -1.17
CA ALA A 157 -7.30 0.38 -1.88
C ALA A 157 -8.68 -0.20 -2.24
N LYS A 158 -9.63 -0.22 -1.30
CA LYS A 158 -11.02 -0.66 -1.54
C LYS A 158 -11.65 0.11 -2.70
N LYS A 159 -11.55 1.43 -2.69
CA LYS A 159 -12.13 2.28 -3.74
C LYS A 159 -11.54 2.00 -5.13
N ILE A 160 -10.25 1.69 -5.20
CA ILE A 160 -9.61 1.31 -6.46
C ILE A 160 -10.20 0.00 -7.00
N ILE A 161 -10.37 -1.00 -6.14
CA ILE A 161 -10.98 -2.26 -6.52
C ILE A 161 -12.45 -2.07 -6.95
N GLU A 162 -13.22 -1.28 -6.22
CA GLU A 162 -14.60 -0.92 -6.61
C GLU A 162 -14.66 -0.29 -8.00
N ASN A 163 -13.75 0.62 -8.29
CA ASN A 163 -13.67 1.25 -9.61
C ASN A 163 -13.33 0.24 -10.72
N TYR A 164 -12.42 -0.69 -10.45
CA TYR A 164 -12.08 -1.76 -11.38
C TYR A 164 -13.30 -2.61 -11.73
N PHE A 165 -14.02 -3.11 -10.74
CA PHE A 165 -15.23 -3.90 -10.95
C PHE A 165 -16.35 -3.11 -11.61
N SER A 166 -16.51 -1.83 -11.28
CA SER A 166 -17.47 -0.96 -11.95
C SER A 166 -17.17 -0.80 -13.45
N GLN A 167 -15.90 -0.67 -13.81
CA GLN A 167 -15.50 -0.62 -15.22
C GLN A 167 -15.70 -1.97 -15.93
N LEU A 168 -15.41 -3.06 -15.22
CA LEU A 168 -15.64 -4.40 -15.71
C LEU A 168 -17.12 -4.64 -16.03
N ASN A 169 -18.02 -4.32 -15.10
CA ASN A 169 -19.47 -4.45 -15.26
C ASN A 169 -19.98 -3.67 -16.48
N LYS A 170 -19.47 -2.44 -16.68
CA LYS A 170 -19.82 -1.62 -17.86
C LYS A 170 -19.38 -2.24 -19.18
N LYS A 171 -18.20 -2.87 -19.20
CA LYS A 171 -17.64 -3.50 -20.42
C LYS A 171 -18.34 -4.80 -20.77
N THR A 172 -18.71 -5.58 -19.77
CA THR A 172 -19.27 -6.94 -19.95
C THR A 172 -20.80 -6.95 -20.01
N ASN A 173 -21.44 -5.84 -19.63
CA ASN A 173 -22.89 -5.74 -19.43
C ASN A 173 -23.43 -6.78 -18.42
N ASN A 174 -22.56 -7.23 -17.51
CA ASN A 174 -22.86 -8.14 -16.41
C ASN A 174 -22.74 -7.38 -15.09
N GLU A 175 -23.58 -7.73 -14.13
CA GLU A 175 -23.52 -7.17 -12.78
C GLU A 175 -22.75 -8.16 -11.88
N VAL A 176 -21.51 -7.83 -11.58
CA VAL A 176 -20.69 -8.60 -10.63
C VAL A 176 -20.89 -8.02 -9.22
N HIS A 177 -21.36 -8.82 -8.30
CA HIS A 177 -21.54 -8.45 -6.91
C HIS A 177 -20.23 -8.68 -6.11
N ILE A 178 -19.94 -7.78 -5.18
CA ILE A 178 -18.74 -7.88 -4.33
C ILE A 178 -19.16 -7.93 -2.87
N LYS A 179 -18.65 -8.92 -2.15
CA LYS A 179 -18.68 -8.98 -0.69
C LYS A 179 -17.32 -8.54 -0.15
N TRP A 180 -17.34 -7.65 0.83
CA TRP A 180 -16.15 -7.06 1.40
C TRP A 180 -15.86 -7.57 2.80
N ASP A 181 -14.60 -7.90 3.06
CA ASP A 181 -14.05 -8.07 4.39
C ASP A 181 -12.84 -7.13 4.56
N LEU A 182 -12.85 -6.31 5.61
CA LEU A 182 -11.75 -5.41 5.99
C LEU A 182 -11.20 -5.91 7.32
N GLN A 183 -9.93 -6.31 7.33
CA GLN A 183 -9.23 -6.78 8.53
C GLN A 183 -8.81 -5.65 9.46
#